data_8b3bfe2f13775d9fae07c0fb759c75ef
#
_entry.id   8b3bfe2f13775d9fae07c0fb759c75ef
#
_cell.length_a   1.000
_cell.length_b   1.000
_cell.length_c   1.000
_cell.angle_alpha   90.00
_cell.angle_beta   90.00
_cell.angle_gamma   90.00
#
_symmetry.space_group_name_H-M   'P 1'
#
loop_
_entity.id
_entity.type
_entity.pdbx_description
1 polymer ?
#
loop_
_entity_poly.entity_id
_entity_poly.type
_entity_poly.pdbx_seq_one_letter_code
_entity_poly.pdbx_strand_id
1 'polypeptide(L)'
;PKGATPNTVRGPFYRTDAPHYPLGASISLDGMGEVLEVRGQVQDLDGHPVADAVIETWQANAHGFYENQQPDRQPEFNLRGIFRTGKDGCFHYRSIRPSGYGVPEDGPVGMLLRQADYPLRRPAHLHFIIKATGFETITTHVYDGSDPHLNEDAIFGVKQELIADFGGGQVEFTFVMARARNGART
;
A
#
# COMPACT_ATOMS: atom_id res chain seq x y z
N PRO A 1 2.61 -16.99 -8.33
CA PRO A 1 3.80 -17.74 -8.77
C PRO A 1 4.96 -17.52 -7.79
N LYS A 2 5.87 -18.49 -7.66
CA LYS A 2 7.06 -18.37 -6.82
C LYS A 2 7.93 -17.22 -7.34
N GLY A 3 8.34 -16.30 -6.45
CA GLY A 3 9.14 -15.12 -6.81
C GLY A 3 8.36 -13.86 -7.14
N ALA A 4 7.04 -13.94 -7.38
CA ALA A 4 6.21 -12.74 -7.54
C ALA A 4 5.87 -12.13 -6.17
N THR A 5 5.68 -10.81 -6.15
CA THR A 5 5.22 -10.09 -4.96
C THR A 5 3.90 -10.70 -4.45
N PRO A 6 3.83 -11.07 -3.16
CA PRO A 6 2.63 -11.70 -2.61
C PRO A 6 1.43 -10.75 -2.62
N ASN A 7 0.26 -11.27 -2.98
CA ASN A 7 -1.00 -10.57 -2.78
C ASN A 7 -1.42 -10.60 -1.31
N THR A 8 -2.12 -9.55 -0.91
CA THR A 8 -2.82 -9.42 0.37
C THR A 8 -4.27 -9.03 0.11
N VAL A 9 -4.90 -8.28 1.01
CA VAL A 9 -6.28 -7.81 0.85
C VAL A 9 -6.31 -6.33 0.46
N ARG A 10 -7.33 -5.92 -0.28
CA ARG A 10 -7.52 -4.51 -0.67
C ARG A 10 -7.93 -3.63 0.51
N GLY A 11 -8.64 -4.20 1.47
CA GLY A 11 -9.20 -3.47 2.60
C GLY A 11 -10.43 -2.62 2.26
N PRO A 12 -11.14 -2.11 3.29
CA PRO A 12 -12.41 -1.41 3.12
C PRO A 12 -12.28 0.07 2.73
N PHE A 13 -11.09 0.65 2.84
CA PHE A 13 -10.86 2.09 2.60
C PHE A 13 -10.40 2.42 1.18
N TYR A 14 -10.36 1.43 0.29
CA TYR A 14 -10.05 1.64 -1.12
C TYR A 14 -11.12 2.47 -1.82
N ARG A 15 -10.68 3.36 -2.73
CA ARG A 15 -11.53 4.17 -3.61
C ARG A 15 -11.09 3.98 -5.06
N THR A 16 -12.04 3.93 -5.99
CA THR A 16 -11.79 3.75 -7.43
C THR A 16 -11.54 5.05 -8.18
N ASP A 17 -11.77 6.19 -7.55
CA ASP A 17 -11.79 7.54 -8.12
C ASP A 17 -10.61 8.41 -7.67
N ALA A 18 -9.52 7.79 -7.18
CA ALA A 18 -8.32 8.50 -6.76
C ALA A 18 -7.71 9.31 -7.93
N PRO A 19 -7.13 10.50 -7.66
CA PRO A 19 -6.58 11.35 -8.69
C PRO A 19 -5.27 10.79 -9.28
N HIS A 20 -5.04 11.10 -10.57
CA HIS A 20 -3.80 10.80 -11.26
C HIS A 20 -2.77 11.90 -11.03
N TYR A 21 -1.53 11.52 -10.74
CA TYR A 21 -0.43 12.43 -10.49
C TYR A 21 0.78 12.14 -11.37
N PRO A 22 1.57 13.15 -11.74
CA PRO A 22 2.89 12.94 -12.32
C PRO A 22 3.85 12.36 -11.27
N LEU A 23 4.89 11.68 -11.72
CA LEU A 23 5.96 11.20 -10.84
C LEU A 23 6.57 12.35 -10.04
N GLY A 24 6.88 12.11 -8.77
CA GLY A 24 7.43 13.10 -7.85
C GLY A 24 6.39 14.01 -7.17
N ALA A 25 5.12 13.94 -7.55
CA ALA A 25 4.07 14.70 -6.87
C ALA A 25 3.88 14.24 -5.43
N SER A 26 3.29 15.11 -4.61
CA SER A 26 2.86 14.77 -3.25
C SER A 26 1.40 14.32 -3.24
N ILE A 27 1.11 13.22 -2.54
CA ILE A 27 -0.25 12.79 -2.21
C ILE A 27 -0.69 13.26 -0.82
N SER A 28 0.21 13.84 -0.02
CA SER A 28 -0.14 14.52 1.23
C SER A 28 -0.65 15.91 0.88
N LEU A 29 -1.96 16.12 1.02
CA LEU A 29 -2.64 17.37 0.64
C LEU A 29 -2.71 18.37 1.81
N ASP A 30 -2.60 17.88 3.04
CA ASP A 30 -2.60 18.71 4.26
C ASP A 30 -1.18 18.96 4.81
N GLY A 31 -0.18 18.20 4.34
CA GLY A 31 1.20 18.29 4.79
C GLY A 31 1.40 17.88 6.26
N MET A 32 0.42 17.20 6.87
CA MET A 32 0.45 16.85 8.29
C MET A 32 1.09 15.48 8.53
N GLY A 33 2.36 15.47 8.96
CA GLY A 33 3.10 14.27 9.31
C GLY A 33 4.56 14.34 8.92
N GLU A 34 5.33 13.32 9.29
CA GLU A 34 6.71 13.15 8.87
C GLU A 34 6.77 12.82 7.38
N VAL A 35 7.51 13.61 6.60
CA VAL A 35 7.63 13.39 5.15
C VAL A 35 8.24 12.02 4.85
N LEU A 36 7.65 11.31 3.91
CA LEU A 36 8.12 10.03 3.39
C LEU A 36 8.26 10.10 1.87
N GLU A 37 9.47 9.94 1.37
CA GLU A 37 9.74 9.71 -0.06
C GLU A 37 9.50 8.23 -0.37
N VAL A 38 8.56 7.95 -1.26
CA VAL A 38 8.26 6.58 -1.69
C VAL A 38 8.82 6.35 -3.08
N ARG A 39 9.65 5.33 -3.21
CA ARG A 39 10.27 4.91 -4.47
C ARG A 39 9.98 3.44 -4.71
N GLY A 40 9.63 3.12 -5.94
CA GLY A 40 9.38 1.74 -6.31
C GLY A 40 9.84 1.43 -7.71
N GLN A 41 10.13 0.15 -7.94
CA GLN A 41 10.37 -0.39 -9.26
C GLN A 41 9.42 -1.56 -9.50
N VAL A 42 8.85 -1.62 -10.67
CA VAL A 42 8.04 -2.75 -11.14
C VAL A 42 8.84 -3.54 -12.18
N GLN A 43 9.01 -4.82 -11.94
CA GLN A 43 9.71 -5.72 -12.85
C GLN A 43 8.95 -7.03 -13.04
N ASP A 44 9.28 -7.79 -14.07
CA ASP A 44 8.77 -9.15 -14.26
C ASP A 44 9.63 -10.18 -13.48
N LEU A 45 9.27 -11.47 -13.58
CA LEU A 45 9.99 -12.56 -12.91
C LEU A 45 11.44 -12.76 -13.40
N ASP A 46 11.75 -12.22 -14.58
CA ASP A 46 13.09 -12.28 -15.17
C ASP A 46 13.92 -11.02 -14.86
N GLY A 47 13.36 -10.07 -14.09
CA GLY A 47 14.01 -8.83 -13.70
C GLY A 47 13.90 -7.71 -14.75
N HIS A 48 13.12 -7.89 -15.82
CA HIS A 48 12.93 -6.84 -16.80
C HIS A 48 11.94 -5.77 -16.29
N PRO A 49 12.21 -4.48 -16.50
CA PRO A 49 11.32 -3.40 -16.06
C PRO A 49 9.96 -3.48 -16.76
N VAL A 50 8.88 -3.19 -16.01
CA VAL A 50 7.53 -3.08 -16.53
C VAL A 50 7.17 -1.61 -16.66
N ALA A 51 7.25 -1.08 -17.89
CA ALA A 51 6.87 0.29 -18.23
C ALA A 51 5.36 0.48 -18.24
N ASP A 52 4.91 1.72 -18.02
CA ASP A 52 3.49 2.12 -18.05
C ASP A 52 2.57 1.33 -17.10
N ALA A 53 3.14 0.66 -16.10
CA ALA A 53 2.35 0.03 -15.06
C ALA A 53 1.59 1.10 -14.26
N VAL A 54 0.30 0.88 -14.04
CA VAL A 54 -0.54 1.73 -13.21
C VAL A 54 -0.34 1.36 -11.74
N ILE A 55 0.02 2.35 -10.94
CA ILE A 55 0.27 2.23 -9.50
C ILE A 55 -0.82 3.00 -8.78
N GLU A 56 -1.78 2.29 -8.19
CA GLU A 56 -2.74 2.88 -7.26
C GLU A 56 -2.20 2.72 -5.85
N THR A 57 -2.12 3.80 -5.09
CA THR A 57 -1.62 3.78 -3.71
C THR A 57 -2.53 4.55 -2.77
N TRP A 58 -2.65 4.08 -1.54
CA TRP A 58 -3.34 4.79 -0.45
C TRP A 58 -2.80 4.33 0.90
N GLN A 59 -3.00 5.16 1.91
CA GLN A 59 -2.52 4.92 3.26
C GLN A 59 -3.32 5.67 4.31
N ALA A 60 -3.16 5.28 5.57
CA ALA A 60 -3.62 6.07 6.71
C ALA A 60 -2.68 7.27 6.96
N ASN A 61 -3.20 8.32 7.62
CA ASN A 61 -2.40 9.46 8.06
C ASN A 61 -1.52 9.11 9.29
N ALA A 62 -0.80 10.08 9.83
CA ALA A 62 0.06 9.92 10.99
C ALA A 62 -0.68 9.55 12.30
N HIS A 63 -2.02 9.58 12.28
CA HIS A 63 -2.88 9.20 13.42
C HIS A 63 -3.65 7.90 13.17
N GLY A 64 -3.41 7.21 12.04
CA GLY A 64 -4.03 5.93 11.72
C GLY A 64 -5.42 6.04 11.10
N PHE A 65 -5.78 7.17 10.49
CA PHE A 65 -7.08 7.38 9.83
C PHE A 65 -6.93 7.60 8.33
N TYR A 66 -7.82 7.00 7.56
CA TYR A 66 -8.00 7.32 6.15
C TYR A 66 -8.91 8.55 5.99
N GLU A 67 -8.76 9.29 4.90
CA GLU A 67 -9.52 10.54 4.70
C GLU A 67 -11.04 10.31 4.66
N ASN A 68 -11.50 9.18 4.13
CA ASN A 68 -12.92 8.83 4.09
C ASN A 68 -13.52 8.45 5.46
N GLN A 69 -12.68 8.27 6.49
CA GLN A 69 -13.12 8.16 7.89
C GLN A 69 -13.23 9.53 8.57
N GLN A 70 -12.62 10.56 8.01
CA GLN A 70 -12.53 11.90 8.59
C GLN A 70 -12.80 13.01 7.56
N PRO A 71 -13.96 13.01 6.86
CA PRO A 71 -14.22 13.95 5.76
C PRO A 71 -14.22 15.43 6.19
N ASP A 72 -14.46 15.70 7.49
CA ASP A 72 -14.44 17.06 8.04
C ASP A 72 -13.06 17.51 8.52
N ARG A 73 -12.04 16.63 8.49
CA ARG A 73 -10.70 16.87 9.03
C ARG A 73 -9.58 16.70 8.03
N GLN A 74 -9.78 15.90 7.01
CA GLN A 74 -8.80 15.64 5.97
C GLN A 74 -9.35 16.10 4.62
N PRO A 75 -8.53 16.70 3.74
CA PRO A 75 -8.93 16.96 2.37
C PRO A 75 -9.39 15.68 1.66
N GLU A 76 -10.35 15.81 0.77
CA GLU A 76 -10.75 14.69 -0.07
C GLU A 76 -9.56 14.16 -0.87
N PHE A 77 -9.43 12.84 -0.97
CA PHE A 77 -8.29 12.12 -1.57
C PHE A 77 -6.93 12.34 -0.90
N ASN A 78 -6.88 12.87 0.32
CA ASN A 78 -5.61 12.95 1.06
C ASN A 78 -4.97 11.57 1.17
N LEU A 79 -3.68 11.48 0.88
CA LEU A 79 -2.87 10.27 0.95
C LEU A 79 -3.34 9.15 0.01
N ARG A 80 -3.90 9.53 -1.16
CA ARG A 80 -4.26 8.64 -2.26
C ARG A 80 -3.74 9.18 -3.59
N GLY A 81 -3.35 8.29 -4.48
CA GLY A 81 -2.94 8.70 -5.81
C GLY A 81 -2.77 7.54 -6.78
N ILE A 82 -2.80 7.89 -8.06
CA ILE A 82 -2.54 6.97 -9.17
C ILE A 82 -1.35 7.52 -9.96
N PHE A 83 -0.35 6.67 -10.17
CA PHE A 83 0.87 6.97 -10.92
C PHE A 83 1.07 5.98 -12.06
N ARG A 84 2.03 6.28 -12.93
CA ARG A 84 2.50 5.33 -13.96
C ARG A 84 4.00 5.20 -13.88
N THR A 85 4.51 3.98 -14.03
CA THR A 85 5.95 3.76 -14.09
C THR A 85 6.56 4.35 -15.36
N GLY A 86 7.79 4.82 -15.24
CA GLY A 86 8.61 5.20 -16.38
C GLY A 86 9.04 4.00 -17.24
N LYS A 87 9.83 4.27 -18.29
CA LYS A 87 10.38 3.23 -19.20
C LYS A 87 11.27 2.22 -18.48
N ASP A 88 11.87 2.65 -17.38
CA ASP A 88 12.72 1.86 -16.49
C ASP A 88 11.95 1.08 -15.43
N GLY A 89 10.61 1.10 -15.48
CA GLY A 89 9.73 0.48 -14.49
C GLY A 89 9.69 1.21 -13.15
N CYS A 90 10.34 2.37 -13.01
CA CYS A 90 10.41 3.10 -11.75
C CYS A 90 9.24 4.07 -11.58
N PHE A 91 8.86 4.28 -10.32
CA PHE A 91 7.95 5.34 -9.89
C PHE A 91 8.42 5.93 -8.56
N HIS A 92 8.03 7.16 -8.29
CA HIS A 92 8.29 7.82 -7.02
C HIS A 92 7.25 8.90 -6.76
N TYR A 93 6.99 9.13 -5.47
CA TYR A 93 6.09 10.19 -5.01
C TYR A 93 6.42 10.58 -3.57
N ARG A 94 5.88 11.70 -3.12
CA ARG A 94 5.98 12.14 -1.72
C ARG A 94 4.68 11.87 -0.98
N SER A 95 4.84 11.44 0.26
CA SER A 95 3.76 11.17 1.19
C SER A 95 4.20 11.57 2.61
N ILE A 96 3.52 11.03 3.60
CA ILE A 96 3.94 11.05 5.00
C ILE A 96 4.09 9.62 5.49
N ARG A 97 4.85 9.45 6.56
CA ARG A 97 4.95 8.16 7.23
C ARG A 97 3.58 7.76 7.80
N PRO A 98 3.01 6.61 7.42
CA PRO A 98 1.75 6.15 7.96
C PRO A 98 1.90 5.73 9.42
N SER A 99 0.82 5.78 10.19
CA SER A 99 0.75 5.13 11.49
C SER A 99 0.00 3.80 11.39
N GLY A 100 0.35 2.85 12.24
CA GLY A 100 -0.51 1.71 12.51
C GLY A 100 -1.82 2.14 13.16
N TYR A 101 -2.86 1.32 13.08
CA TYR A 101 -4.18 1.65 13.61
C TYR A 101 -4.93 0.46 14.21
N GLY A 102 -5.88 0.77 15.10
CA GLY A 102 -6.80 -0.22 15.65
C GLY A 102 -7.88 -0.62 14.66
N VAL A 103 -8.21 -1.90 14.58
CA VAL A 103 -9.38 -2.39 13.85
C VAL A 103 -10.63 -2.08 14.70
N PRO A 104 -11.77 -1.64 14.09
CA PRO A 104 -13.00 -1.40 14.82
C PRO A 104 -13.43 -2.63 15.65
N GLU A 105 -13.76 -2.39 16.91
CA GLU A 105 -14.06 -3.46 17.88
C GLU A 105 -15.54 -3.77 18.03
N ASP A 106 -16.40 -2.93 17.48
CA ASP A 106 -17.85 -2.94 17.62
C ASP A 106 -18.57 -3.92 16.67
N GLY A 107 -17.82 -4.50 15.71
CA GLY A 107 -18.35 -5.48 14.76
C GLY A 107 -18.09 -6.95 15.16
N PRO A 108 -18.73 -7.91 14.46
CA PRO A 108 -18.59 -9.35 14.74
C PRO A 108 -17.14 -9.85 14.72
N VAL A 109 -16.32 -9.31 13.80
CA VAL A 109 -14.89 -9.66 13.67
C VAL A 109 -14.11 -9.16 14.88
N GLY A 110 -14.33 -7.92 15.31
CA GLY A 110 -13.68 -7.36 16.51
C GLY A 110 -14.05 -8.15 17.77
N MET A 111 -15.32 -8.55 17.91
CA MET A 111 -15.78 -9.41 19.01
C MET A 111 -15.07 -10.77 19.00
N LEU A 112 -14.95 -11.40 17.84
CA LEU A 112 -14.27 -12.71 17.68
C LEU A 112 -12.78 -12.61 18.04
N LEU A 113 -12.08 -11.63 17.52
CA LEU A 113 -10.65 -11.41 17.80
C LEU A 113 -10.42 -11.16 19.29
N ARG A 114 -11.31 -10.38 19.94
CA ARG A 114 -11.25 -10.13 21.38
C ARG A 114 -11.47 -11.40 22.21
N GLN A 115 -12.43 -12.25 21.80
CA GLN A 115 -12.66 -13.55 22.47
C GLN A 115 -11.47 -14.50 22.31
N ALA A 116 -10.71 -14.35 21.21
CA ALA A 116 -9.51 -15.14 20.94
C ALA A 116 -8.24 -14.54 21.59
N ASP A 117 -8.36 -13.43 22.34
CA ASP A 117 -7.24 -12.67 22.90
C ASP A 117 -6.21 -12.29 21.82
N TYR A 118 -6.71 -11.94 20.61
CA TYR A 118 -5.90 -11.61 19.47
C TYR A 118 -5.81 -10.09 19.28
N PRO A 119 -4.61 -9.55 18.94
CA PRO A 119 -4.43 -8.11 18.76
C PRO A 119 -5.39 -7.52 17.73
N LEU A 120 -6.01 -6.38 18.08
CA LEU A 120 -6.94 -5.63 17.23
C LEU A 120 -6.21 -4.45 16.55
N ARG A 121 -5.03 -4.70 16.04
CA ARG A 121 -4.19 -3.67 15.42
C ARG A 121 -3.70 -4.09 14.05
N ARG A 122 -3.41 -3.09 13.24
CA ARG A 122 -2.65 -3.26 12.02
C ARG A 122 -1.37 -2.44 12.10
N PRO A 123 -0.19 -2.99 11.75
CA PRO A 123 1.04 -2.22 11.68
C PRO A 123 0.97 -1.16 10.59
N ALA A 124 1.84 -0.17 10.67
CA ALA A 124 1.98 0.89 9.67
C ALA A 124 2.28 0.30 8.29
N HIS A 125 1.53 0.70 7.26
CA HIS A 125 1.66 0.17 5.91
C HIS A 125 1.19 1.14 4.83
N LEU A 126 1.73 0.94 3.64
CA LEU A 126 1.26 1.52 2.38
C LEU A 126 0.50 0.44 1.59
N HIS A 127 -0.63 0.80 1.01
CA HIS A 127 -1.38 -0.06 0.09
C HIS A 127 -0.94 0.18 -1.35
N PHE A 128 -0.95 -0.89 -2.14
CA PHE A 128 -0.70 -0.81 -3.58
C PHE A 128 -1.63 -1.75 -4.36
N ILE A 129 -2.15 -1.23 -5.48
CA ILE A 129 -2.65 -2.06 -6.58
C ILE A 129 -1.81 -1.72 -7.80
N ILE A 130 -1.21 -2.74 -8.42
CA ILE A 130 -0.36 -2.58 -9.58
C ILE A 130 -0.95 -3.36 -10.75
N LYS A 131 -1.16 -2.66 -11.86
CA LYS A 131 -1.78 -3.20 -13.07
C LYS A 131 -0.88 -2.90 -14.27
N ALA A 132 -0.63 -3.90 -15.09
CA ALA A 132 0.07 -3.74 -16.37
C ALA A 132 -0.48 -4.71 -17.41
N THR A 133 -0.50 -4.31 -18.68
CA THR A 133 -1.00 -5.15 -19.77
C THR A 133 -0.17 -6.43 -19.88
N GLY A 134 -0.83 -7.57 -19.90
CA GLY A 134 -0.17 -8.88 -19.99
C GLY A 134 0.37 -9.44 -18.66
N PHE A 135 0.07 -8.80 -17.54
CA PHE A 135 0.48 -9.22 -16.19
C PHE A 135 -0.72 -9.47 -15.29
N GLU A 136 -0.51 -10.33 -14.29
CA GLU A 136 -1.47 -10.51 -13.20
C GLU A 136 -1.45 -9.27 -12.30
N THR A 137 -2.63 -8.77 -11.93
CA THR A 137 -2.74 -7.63 -11.01
C THR A 137 -2.19 -8.00 -9.63
N ILE A 138 -1.36 -7.12 -9.06
CA ILE A 138 -0.92 -7.21 -7.68
C ILE A 138 -1.83 -6.34 -6.82
N THR A 139 -2.34 -6.87 -5.71
CA THR A 139 -2.96 -6.12 -4.62
C THR A 139 -2.20 -6.45 -3.35
N THR A 140 -1.47 -5.50 -2.79
CA THR A 140 -0.52 -5.78 -1.71
C THR A 140 -0.36 -4.61 -0.74
N HIS A 141 0.44 -4.85 0.30
CA HIS A 141 0.91 -3.84 1.24
C HIS A 141 2.44 -3.82 1.26
N VAL A 142 3.00 -2.69 1.68
CA VAL A 142 4.40 -2.60 2.13
C VAL A 142 4.36 -2.12 3.57
N TYR A 143 4.92 -2.90 4.48
CA TYR A 143 4.87 -2.66 5.91
C TYR A 143 6.13 -1.97 6.41
N ASP A 144 5.98 -1.04 7.34
CA ASP A 144 7.11 -0.40 8.03
C ASP A 144 7.80 -1.40 8.97
N GLY A 145 9.04 -1.76 8.65
CA GLY A 145 9.84 -2.72 9.40
C GLY A 145 10.16 -2.31 10.85
N SER A 146 9.99 -1.03 11.17
CA SER A 146 10.20 -0.52 12.54
C SER A 146 8.92 -0.47 13.38
N ASP A 147 7.75 -0.80 12.81
CA ASP A 147 6.51 -0.83 13.59
C ASP A 147 6.56 -1.96 14.65
N PRO A 148 6.37 -1.65 15.94
CA PRO A 148 6.45 -2.65 17.01
C PRO A 148 5.37 -3.73 16.92
N HIS A 149 4.31 -3.51 16.14
CA HIS A 149 3.17 -4.41 15.99
C HIS A 149 3.20 -5.26 14.71
N LEU A 150 4.35 -5.40 14.06
CA LEU A 150 4.49 -6.21 12.83
C LEU A 150 3.98 -7.65 12.98
N ASN A 151 4.14 -8.24 14.15
CA ASN A 151 3.70 -9.61 14.43
C ASN A 151 2.25 -9.71 14.94
N GLU A 152 1.53 -8.57 14.98
CA GLU A 152 0.21 -8.45 15.59
C GLU A 152 -0.84 -7.99 14.57
N ASP A 153 -0.63 -8.22 13.27
CA ASP A 153 -1.59 -7.78 12.24
C ASP A 153 -2.90 -8.57 12.34
N ALA A 154 -3.98 -7.87 12.70
CA ALA A 154 -5.33 -8.43 12.87
C ALA A 154 -5.87 -9.20 11.65
N ILE A 155 -5.30 -9.00 10.48
CA ILE A 155 -5.71 -9.69 9.24
C ILE A 155 -4.65 -10.65 8.71
N PHE A 156 -3.60 -10.92 9.48
CA PHE A 156 -2.50 -11.82 9.09
C PHE A 156 -1.86 -11.47 7.74
N GLY A 157 -1.84 -10.19 7.41
CA GLY A 157 -1.37 -9.70 6.10
C GLY A 157 0.14 -9.56 5.98
N VAL A 158 0.86 -9.47 7.11
CA VAL A 158 2.31 -9.29 7.12
C VAL A 158 3.00 -10.56 6.62
N LYS A 159 3.85 -10.38 5.62
CA LYS A 159 4.77 -11.40 5.08
C LYS A 159 6.16 -10.80 5.04
N GLN A 160 7.17 -11.61 5.29
CA GLN A 160 8.55 -11.14 5.34
C GLN A 160 8.98 -10.38 4.08
N GLU A 161 8.50 -10.82 2.92
CA GLU A 161 8.78 -10.21 1.61
C GLU A 161 8.11 -8.85 1.41
N LEU A 162 7.20 -8.45 2.30
CA LEU A 162 6.46 -7.18 2.23
C LEU A 162 6.91 -6.16 3.28
N ILE A 163 7.97 -6.46 4.03
CA ILE A 163 8.53 -5.56 5.04
C ILE A 163 9.63 -4.74 4.39
N ALA A 164 9.58 -3.41 4.59
CA ALA A 164 10.60 -2.48 4.13
C ALA A 164 11.07 -1.54 5.26
N ASP A 165 12.24 -0.96 5.09
CA ASP A 165 12.75 0.07 5.99
C ASP A 165 12.19 1.44 5.59
N PHE A 166 11.48 2.12 6.52
CA PHE A 166 10.97 3.49 6.35
C PHE A 166 11.88 4.52 7.04
N GLY A 167 13.09 4.11 7.42
CA GLY A 167 14.06 4.97 8.08
C GLY A 167 14.56 6.11 7.18
N GLY A 168 14.98 7.21 7.81
CA GLY A 168 15.52 8.37 7.08
C GLY A 168 14.52 9.12 6.21
N GLY A 169 13.21 8.92 6.39
CA GLY A 169 12.17 9.60 5.63
C GLY A 169 12.00 9.09 4.19
N GLN A 170 12.43 7.89 3.92
CA GLN A 170 12.29 7.25 2.60
C GLN A 170 11.97 5.76 2.72
N VAL A 171 11.34 5.22 1.69
CA VAL A 171 11.12 3.77 1.52
C VAL A 171 11.35 3.40 0.06
N GLU A 172 12.03 2.29 -0.16
CA GLU A 172 12.24 1.71 -1.49
C GLU A 172 11.70 0.27 -1.51
N PHE A 173 10.99 -0.09 -2.59
CA PHE A 173 10.44 -1.43 -2.74
C PHE A 173 10.38 -1.86 -4.21
N THR A 174 10.72 -3.12 -4.46
CA THR A 174 10.62 -3.72 -5.79
C THR A 174 9.41 -4.64 -5.85
N PHE A 175 8.50 -4.37 -6.80
CA PHE A 175 7.34 -5.19 -7.08
C PHE A 175 7.63 -6.11 -8.26
N VAL A 176 7.40 -7.40 -8.08
CA VAL A 176 7.64 -8.42 -9.11
C VAL A 176 6.31 -8.95 -9.62
N MET A 177 5.99 -8.71 -10.89
CA MET A 177 4.76 -9.13 -11.54
C MET A 177 4.92 -10.45 -12.31
N ALA A 178 3.95 -11.33 -12.15
CA ALA A 178 3.85 -12.53 -12.99
C ALA A 178 3.07 -12.21 -14.27
N ARG A 179 3.43 -12.85 -15.38
CA ARG A 179 2.66 -12.79 -16.63
C ARG A 179 1.28 -13.39 -16.44
N ALA A 180 0.26 -12.74 -17.01
CA ALA A 180 -1.09 -13.28 -17.03
C ALA A 180 -1.10 -14.61 -17.81
N ARG A 181 -1.79 -15.62 -17.28
CA ARG A 181 -1.97 -16.89 -17.99
C ARG A 181 -2.85 -16.65 -19.22
N ASN A 182 -2.44 -17.16 -20.38
CA ASN A 182 -3.25 -17.12 -21.60
C ASN A 182 -4.63 -17.74 -21.31
N GLY A 183 -5.68 -16.92 -21.28
CA GLY A 183 -7.05 -17.36 -21.03
C GLY A 183 -7.86 -16.53 -20.03
N ALA A 184 -7.25 -15.70 -19.21
CA ALA A 184 -7.99 -14.74 -18.37
C ALA A 184 -8.27 -13.46 -19.18
N ARG A 185 -9.48 -13.38 -19.77
CA ARG A 185 -9.99 -12.10 -20.29
C ARG A 185 -10.27 -11.19 -19.09
N THR A 186 -9.65 -10.02 -19.08
CA THR A 186 -9.92 -8.91 -18.15
C THR A 186 -11.34 -8.43 -18.27
#